data_d423a99bcfc8c05303790e1aa769c6a8
#
_entry.id   d423a99bcfc8c05303790e1aa769c6a8
#
_cell.length_a   1.000
_cell.length_b   1.000
_cell.length_c   1.000
_cell.angle_alpha   90.00
_cell.angle_beta   90.00
_cell.angle_gamma   90.00
#
_symmetry.space_group_name_H-M   'P 1'
#
loop_
_entity.id
_entity.type
_entity.pdbx_description
1 polymer ?
#
loop_
_entity_poly.entity_id
_entity_poly.type
_entity_poly.pdbx_seq_one_letter_code
_entity_poly.pdbx_strand_id
1 'polypeptide(L)'
;NFKKYMAGLATAATLLLTACYEDHTDLEDRTTRIRISPEIEAFEADGTASVSGNSNVTSVVLVKVGTRVSRMEWEAELVDWMPSVDETGPWATIQRVPVVSQYTEIAGPNTVAVTQSGFELTALPNTGYGRRCTVRITAEDGTVQDYELFQYGELADAEVVPALESVEISFQGDPVDLAYTTNMGDKYAYAIAYEEGGAEGWLTAEHRGEGLLTLTAEPWDDMERDRRATLTITVGDDETSKAAVDIPVVQLRKAEYYYVY
;
A
#
# COMPACT_ATOMS: atom_id res chain seq x y z
N ASN A 1 -50.05 -36.95 27.61
CA ASN A 1 -49.60 -36.37 26.32
C ASN A 1 -49.35 -34.87 26.35
N PHE A 2 -49.90 -34.11 27.34
CA PHE A 2 -49.73 -32.68 27.46
C PHE A 2 -48.33 -32.28 28.00
N LYS A 3 -47.73 -33.10 28.86
CA LYS A 3 -46.38 -32.86 29.41
C LYS A 3 -45.23 -32.98 28.39
N LYS A 4 -45.43 -33.69 27.26
CA LYS A 4 -44.40 -33.82 26.19
C LYS A 4 -44.34 -32.60 25.30
N TYR A 5 -45.42 -31.84 25.16
CA TYR A 5 -45.42 -30.61 24.35
C TYR A 5 -44.84 -29.40 25.08
N MET A 6 -44.95 -29.36 26.42
CA MET A 6 -44.36 -28.26 27.22
C MET A 6 -42.84 -28.34 27.26
N ALA A 7 -42.24 -29.53 27.22
CA ALA A 7 -40.77 -29.67 27.20
C ALA A 7 -40.14 -29.26 25.88
N GLY A 8 -40.88 -29.41 24.75
CA GLY A 8 -40.43 -29.00 23.42
C GLY A 8 -40.47 -27.46 23.21
N LEU A 9 -41.43 -26.77 23.81
CA LEU A 9 -41.55 -25.32 23.71
C LEU A 9 -40.51 -24.57 24.57
N ALA A 10 -40.14 -25.14 25.72
CA ALA A 10 -39.12 -24.55 26.57
C ALA A 10 -37.69 -24.63 25.92
N THR A 11 -37.43 -25.75 25.21
CA THR A 11 -36.11 -25.92 24.52
C THR A 11 -36.00 -25.03 23.27
N ALA A 12 -37.12 -24.83 22.55
CA ALA A 12 -37.12 -23.92 21.38
C ALA A 12 -37.01 -22.43 21.79
N ALA A 13 -37.61 -22.07 22.93
CA ALA A 13 -37.47 -20.69 23.45
C ALA A 13 -36.05 -20.39 23.97
N THR A 14 -35.38 -21.39 24.55
CA THR A 14 -33.99 -21.21 25.02
C THR A 14 -32.98 -21.13 23.87
N LEU A 15 -33.22 -21.84 22.74
CA LEU A 15 -32.39 -21.76 21.53
C LEU A 15 -32.58 -20.43 20.78
N LEU A 16 -33.76 -19.84 20.83
CA LEU A 16 -34.01 -18.53 20.24
C LEU A 16 -33.38 -17.38 21.04
N LEU A 17 -33.25 -17.54 22.37
CA LEU A 17 -32.56 -16.53 23.21
C LEU A 17 -31.04 -16.61 23.12
N THR A 18 -30.45 -17.77 22.85
CA THR A 18 -29.01 -17.89 22.61
C THR A 18 -28.62 -17.41 21.22
N ALA A 19 -29.44 -17.56 20.19
CA ALA A 19 -29.21 -17.04 18.85
C ALA A 19 -29.26 -15.50 18.80
N CYS A 20 -30.03 -14.85 19.68
CA CYS A 20 -30.03 -13.39 19.82
C CYS A 20 -28.86 -12.83 20.63
N TYR A 21 -28.16 -13.68 21.42
CA TYR A 21 -27.08 -13.21 22.30
C TYR A 21 -25.70 -13.27 21.62
N GLU A 22 -25.52 -14.11 20.59
CA GLU A 22 -24.29 -14.17 19.82
C GLU A 22 -24.17 -13.03 18.79
N ASP A 23 -25.28 -12.42 18.40
CA ASP A 23 -25.27 -11.28 17.45
C ASP A 23 -24.88 -9.93 18.07
N HIS A 24 -24.82 -9.83 19.40
CA HIS A 24 -24.45 -8.59 20.10
C HIS A 24 -22.94 -8.35 20.17
N THR A 25 -22.11 -9.39 20.11
CA THR A 25 -20.65 -9.23 20.10
C THR A 25 -20.13 -8.73 18.75
N ASP A 26 -20.79 -9.09 17.65
CA ASP A 26 -20.45 -8.60 16.32
C ASP A 26 -20.88 -7.13 16.09
N LEU A 27 -21.87 -6.63 16.82
CA LEU A 27 -22.34 -5.25 16.75
C LEU A 27 -21.37 -4.28 17.48
N GLU A 28 -20.75 -4.70 18.58
CA GLU A 28 -19.78 -3.86 19.29
C GLU A 28 -18.52 -3.61 18.44
N ASP A 29 -18.06 -4.60 17.68
CA ASP A 29 -16.88 -4.47 16.83
C ASP A 29 -17.15 -3.64 15.55
N ARG A 30 -18.42 -3.61 15.10
CA ARG A 30 -18.83 -2.78 13.93
C ARG A 30 -19.04 -1.30 14.27
N THR A 31 -19.25 -0.97 15.53
CA THR A 31 -19.58 0.40 15.98
C THR A 31 -18.38 1.24 16.37
N THR A 32 -17.19 0.66 16.44
CA THR A 32 -15.96 1.35 16.90
C THR A 32 -15.16 2.02 15.77
N ARG A 33 -15.52 1.82 14.50
CA ARG A 33 -14.74 2.34 13.37
C ARG A 33 -15.44 3.52 12.71
N ILE A 34 -14.66 4.57 12.45
CA ILE A 34 -15.06 5.62 11.52
C ILE A 34 -15.09 5.00 10.11
N ARG A 35 -16.13 5.29 9.35
CA ARG A 35 -16.29 4.81 7.97
C ARG A 35 -16.56 5.96 7.04
N ILE A 36 -16.04 5.85 5.83
CA ILE A 36 -16.33 6.77 4.72
C ILE A 36 -17.16 6.07 3.64
N SER A 37 -17.99 6.83 2.93
CA SER A 37 -18.76 6.34 1.80
C SER A 37 -19.06 7.49 0.82
N PRO A 38 -18.78 7.34 -0.48
CA PRO A 38 -18.10 6.22 -1.11
C PRO A 38 -16.63 6.11 -0.68
N GLU A 39 -16.04 4.94 -0.86
CA GLU A 39 -14.59 4.78 -0.80
C GLU A 39 -13.97 5.43 -2.04
N ILE A 40 -12.86 6.13 -1.84
CA ILE A 40 -12.11 6.79 -2.90
C ILE A 40 -11.01 5.81 -3.32
N GLU A 41 -11.03 5.38 -4.58
CA GLU A 41 -10.01 4.46 -5.10
C GLU A 41 -8.73 5.24 -5.44
N ALA A 42 -8.85 6.26 -6.29
CA ALA A 42 -7.75 7.13 -6.67
C ALA A 42 -8.28 8.39 -7.38
N PHE A 43 -7.43 9.40 -7.49
CA PHE A 43 -7.60 10.51 -8.42
C PHE A 43 -6.77 10.26 -9.69
N GLU A 44 -7.33 10.59 -10.83
CA GLU A 44 -6.63 10.62 -12.10
C GLU A 44 -5.70 11.85 -12.19
N ALA A 45 -4.80 11.86 -13.18
CA ALA A 45 -3.86 12.95 -13.36
C ALA A 45 -4.54 14.32 -13.63
N ASP A 46 -5.71 14.34 -14.21
CA ASP A 46 -6.49 15.55 -14.47
C ASP A 46 -7.25 16.08 -13.22
N GLY A 47 -7.14 15.41 -12.08
CA GLY A 47 -7.82 15.75 -10.84
C GLY A 47 -9.23 15.19 -10.71
N THR A 48 -9.67 14.34 -11.63
CA THR A 48 -10.94 13.60 -11.51
C THR A 48 -10.75 12.32 -10.68
N ALA A 49 -11.80 11.83 -10.03
CA ALA A 49 -11.73 10.65 -9.19
C ALA A 49 -12.71 9.56 -9.62
N SER A 50 -12.23 8.31 -9.51
CA SER A 50 -13.08 7.13 -9.51
C SER A 50 -13.52 6.84 -8.09
N VAL A 51 -14.81 6.57 -7.90
CA VAL A 51 -15.38 6.25 -6.59
C VAL A 51 -16.09 4.90 -6.65
N SER A 52 -15.94 4.11 -5.60
CA SER A 52 -16.54 2.79 -5.49
C SER A 52 -18.07 2.83 -5.67
N GLY A 53 -18.58 1.97 -6.56
CA GLY A 53 -20.00 1.85 -6.85
C GLY A 53 -20.59 2.91 -7.77
N ASN A 54 -19.77 3.80 -8.34
CA ASN A 54 -20.20 4.79 -9.33
C ASN A 54 -19.28 4.74 -10.55
N SER A 55 -19.86 4.54 -11.73
CA SER A 55 -19.11 4.54 -13.00
C SER A 55 -18.80 5.94 -13.53
N ASN A 56 -19.28 7.00 -12.87
CA ASN A 56 -19.06 8.37 -13.28
C ASN A 56 -17.82 8.94 -12.59
N VAL A 57 -16.92 9.48 -13.38
CA VAL A 57 -15.77 10.25 -12.93
C VAL A 57 -16.21 11.64 -12.49
N THR A 58 -15.71 12.13 -11.37
CA THR A 58 -16.08 13.44 -10.81
C THR A 58 -14.84 14.21 -10.35
N SER A 59 -14.87 15.54 -10.53
CA SER A 59 -13.81 16.42 -10.03
C SER A 59 -13.98 16.81 -8.56
N VAL A 60 -15.13 16.51 -7.97
CA VAL A 60 -15.42 16.74 -6.55
C VAL A 60 -16.02 15.47 -5.97
N VAL A 61 -15.36 14.88 -5.01
CA VAL A 61 -15.87 13.69 -4.32
C VAL A 61 -16.54 14.11 -3.03
N LEU A 62 -17.85 13.84 -2.95
CA LEU A 62 -18.63 14.05 -1.74
C LEU A 62 -18.64 12.78 -0.90
N VAL A 63 -17.93 12.80 0.22
CA VAL A 63 -17.74 11.66 1.12
C VAL A 63 -18.61 11.84 2.36
N LYS A 64 -19.39 10.82 2.69
CA LYS A 64 -20.12 10.73 3.96
C LYS A 64 -19.21 10.12 5.01
N VAL A 65 -19.28 10.64 6.23
CA VAL A 65 -18.57 10.10 7.38
C VAL A 65 -19.56 9.47 8.35
N GLY A 66 -19.38 8.19 8.61
CA GLY A 66 -20.13 7.44 9.63
C GLY A 66 -19.26 7.23 10.86
N THR A 67 -19.73 7.64 12.03
CA THR A 67 -19.11 7.43 13.32
C THR A 67 -19.91 6.44 14.17
N ARG A 68 -19.34 6.03 15.31
CA ARG A 68 -20.00 5.11 16.26
C ARG A 68 -21.39 5.60 16.70
N VAL A 69 -21.53 6.90 16.88
CA VAL A 69 -22.79 7.54 17.25
C VAL A 69 -23.13 8.55 16.15
N SER A 70 -24.34 8.48 15.63
CA SER A 70 -24.81 9.29 14.48
C SER A 70 -24.66 10.81 14.62
N ARG A 71 -24.44 11.31 15.83
CA ARG A 71 -24.25 12.75 16.16
C ARG A 71 -22.88 13.08 16.69
N MET A 72 -21.93 12.14 16.66
CA MET A 72 -20.58 12.37 17.12
C MET A 72 -19.89 13.36 16.19
N GLU A 73 -19.31 14.40 16.76
CA GLU A 73 -18.50 15.35 16.02
C GLU A 73 -17.18 14.70 15.59
N TRP A 74 -16.67 15.13 14.46
CA TRP A 74 -15.40 14.67 13.90
C TRP A 74 -14.75 15.79 13.09
N GLU A 75 -13.45 15.68 12.92
CA GLU A 75 -12.64 16.53 12.09
C GLU A 75 -11.90 15.68 11.07
N ALA A 76 -11.61 16.24 9.90
CA ALA A 76 -10.81 15.60 8.87
C ALA A 76 -9.73 16.56 8.37
N GLU A 77 -8.53 16.02 8.19
CA GLU A 77 -7.38 16.76 7.69
C GLU A 77 -6.59 15.90 6.68
N LEU A 78 -5.77 16.56 5.87
CA LEU A 78 -4.84 15.91 4.94
C LEU A 78 -3.44 15.99 5.51
N VAL A 79 -2.81 14.83 5.73
CA VAL A 79 -1.49 14.68 6.35
C VAL A 79 -0.61 13.72 5.54
N ASP A 80 0.63 13.52 5.96
CA ASP A 80 1.57 12.53 5.43
C ASP A 80 1.73 12.63 3.91
N TRP A 81 1.95 13.84 3.42
CA TRP A 81 2.11 14.14 2.01
C TRP A 81 3.39 13.52 1.42
N MET A 82 3.26 12.87 0.25
CA MET A 82 4.37 12.32 -0.52
C MET A 82 4.17 12.60 -2.02
N PRO A 83 4.99 13.42 -2.67
CA PRO A 83 6.08 14.21 -2.06
C PRO A 83 5.56 15.22 -1.05
N SER A 84 6.45 15.74 -0.21
CA SER A 84 6.12 16.79 0.77
C SER A 84 5.52 18.01 0.08
N VAL A 85 4.61 18.70 0.77
CA VAL A 85 4.02 19.95 0.26
C VAL A 85 5.12 20.98 0.05
N ASP A 86 5.23 21.50 -1.15
CA ASP A 86 6.17 22.52 -1.55
C ASP A 86 5.57 23.94 -1.46
N GLU A 87 6.27 24.93 -2.01
CA GLU A 87 5.84 26.35 -2.02
C GLU A 87 4.54 26.57 -2.81
N THR A 88 4.13 25.62 -3.69
CA THR A 88 2.88 25.72 -4.47
C THR A 88 1.64 25.35 -3.65
N GLY A 89 1.86 24.77 -2.48
CA GLY A 89 0.80 24.37 -1.55
C GLY A 89 0.27 22.95 -1.78
N PRO A 90 -0.74 22.55 -1.01
CA PRO A 90 -1.29 21.21 -1.07
C PRO A 90 -2.00 20.95 -2.41
N TRP A 91 -1.78 19.78 -2.98
CA TRP A 91 -2.40 19.37 -4.24
C TRP A 91 -3.85 18.88 -4.11
N ALA A 92 -4.28 18.55 -2.89
CA ALA A 92 -5.66 18.18 -2.59
C ALA A 92 -6.21 19.11 -1.50
N THR A 93 -7.52 19.28 -1.49
CA THR A 93 -8.22 20.04 -0.46
C THR A 93 -9.39 19.26 0.08
N ILE A 94 -9.66 19.47 1.37
CA ILE A 94 -10.80 18.88 2.07
C ILE A 94 -11.67 20.00 2.66
N GLN A 95 -12.97 19.93 2.42
CA GLN A 95 -13.93 20.88 2.94
C GLN A 95 -15.08 20.17 3.64
N ARG A 96 -15.33 20.48 4.91
CA ARG A 96 -16.44 19.89 5.65
C ARG A 96 -17.78 20.30 5.07
N VAL A 97 -18.68 19.30 4.91
CA VAL A 97 -20.08 19.50 4.52
C VAL A 97 -20.97 19.05 5.67
N PRO A 98 -21.70 19.99 6.30
CA PRO A 98 -22.48 19.69 7.50
C PRO A 98 -23.67 18.76 7.24
N VAL A 99 -24.19 18.76 6.01
CA VAL A 99 -25.36 17.94 5.62
C VAL A 99 -25.10 17.31 4.26
N VAL A 100 -24.82 16.02 4.23
CA VAL A 100 -24.68 15.23 3.00
C VAL A 100 -25.93 14.42 2.72
N SER A 101 -26.53 13.86 3.77
CA SER A 101 -27.79 13.12 3.69
C SER A 101 -28.60 13.26 4.96
N GLN A 102 -29.91 13.06 4.83
CA GLN A 102 -30.82 12.96 5.95
C GLN A 102 -31.58 11.66 5.83
N TYR A 103 -31.76 10.97 6.94
CA TYR A 103 -32.55 9.74 7.01
C TYR A 103 -33.27 9.68 8.36
N THR A 104 -34.13 8.71 8.49
CA THR A 104 -34.94 8.54 9.68
C THR A 104 -34.56 7.23 10.35
N GLU A 105 -34.21 7.30 11.61
CA GLU A 105 -33.98 6.13 12.45
C GLU A 105 -35.16 5.87 13.37
N ILE A 106 -35.46 4.56 13.58
CA ILE A 106 -36.46 4.13 14.56
C ILE A 106 -35.73 3.95 15.90
N ALA A 107 -36.01 4.87 16.84
CA ALA A 107 -35.46 4.81 18.20
C ALA A 107 -36.58 4.41 19.17
N GLY A 108 -36.76 3.11 19.37
CA GLY A 108 -37.87 2.58 20.18
C GLY A 108 -39.24 2.94 19.59
N PRO A 109 -40.17 3.58 20.35
CA PRO A 109 -41.47 4.01 19.84
C PRO A 109 -41.41 5.29 18.99
N ASN A 110 -40.27 5.95 18.90
CA ASN A 110 -40.11 7.24 18.22
C ASN A 110 -39.27 7.10 16.97
N THR A 111 -39.55 8.02 16.04
CA THR A 111 -38.77 8.20 14.82
C THR A 111 -37.93 9.46 14.94
N VAL A 112 -36.63 9.36 14.75
CA VAL A 112 -35.69 10.49 14.87
C VAL A 112 -35.09 10.77 13.50
N ALA A 113 -35.11 12.03 13.07
CA ALA A 113 -34.38 12.48 11.90
C ALA A 113 -32.89 12.57 12.23
N VAL A 114 -32.09 11.89 11.43
CA VAL A 114 -30.61 11.88 11.55
C VAL A 114 -30.01 12.59 10.34
N THR A 115 -29.13 13.53 10.62
CA THR A 115 -28.37 14.25 9.60
C THR A 115 -26.96 13.66 9.57
N GLN A 116 -26.52 13.22 8.40
CA GLN A 116 -25.17 12.73 8.18
C GLN A 116 -24.33 13.82 7.55
N SER A 117 -23.22 14.14 8.19
CA SER A 117 -22.21 15.06 7.68
C SER A 117 -21.14 14.33 6.88
N GLY A 118 -20.32 15.08 6.17
CA GLY A 118 -19.25 14.56 5.35
C GLY A 118 -18.25 15.64 4.97
N PHE A 119 -17.48 15.38 3.94
CA PHE A 119 -16.56 16.34 3.36
C PHE A 119 -16.56 16.25 1.83
N GLU A 120 -16.23 17.33 1.20
CA GLU A 120 -15.85 17.39 -0.21
C GLU A 120 -14.32 17.27 -0.30
N LEU A 121 -13.86 16.46 -1.24
CA LEU A 121 -12.45 16.27 -1.56
C LEU A 121 -12.24 16.62 -3.02
N THR A 122 -11.22 17.45 -3.27
CA THR A 122 -10.80 17.83 -4.63
C THR A 122 -9.31 17.70 -4.76
N ALA A 123 -8.83 17.42 -5.98
CA ALA A 123 -7.42 17.37 -6.31
C ALA A 123 -7.11 18.27 -7.49
N LEU A 124 -5.96 18.93 -7.45
CA LEU A 124 -5.42 19.70 -8.58
C LEU A 124 -4.82 18.72 -9.62
N PRO A 125 -4.81 19.08 -10.92
CA PRO A 125 -4.11 18.30 -11.94
C PRO A 125 -2.66 18.01 -11.55
N ASN A 126 -2.18 16.83 -11.92
CA ASN A 126 -0.83 16.34 -11.63
C ASN A 126 -0.07 16.05 -12.92
N THR A 127 0.76 16.97 -13.34
CA THR A 127 1.62 16.82 -14.52
C THR A 127 2.94 16.08 -14.21
N GLY A 128 3.15 15.72 -12.96
CA GLY A 128 4.33 14.98 -12.48
C GLY A 128 4.09 13.49 -12.35
N TYR A 129 4.79 12.88 -11.41
CA TYR A 129 4.62 11.48 -11.01
C TYR A 129 3.45 11.29 -10.05
N GLY A 130 3.06 10.03 -9.82
CA GLY A 130 2.04 9.70 -8.84
C GLY A 130 2.38 10.29 -7.45
N ARG A 131 1.35 10.73 -6.72
CA ARG A 131 1.48 11.35 -5.40
C ARG A 131 0.41 10.86 -4.45
N ARG A 132 0.67 10.94 -3.16
CA ARG A 132 -0.25 10.46 -2.13
C ARG A 132 -0.25 11.33 -0.89
N CYS A 133 -1.31 11.23 -0.13
CA CYS A 133 -1.41 11.74 1.22
C CYS A 133 -2.42 10.89 2.02
N THR A 134 -2.60 11.21 3.27
CA THR A 134 -3.55 10.53 4.16
C THR A 134 -4.69 11.46 4.51
N VAL A 135 -5.92 11.00 4.33
CA VAL A 135 -7.10 11.61 4.94
C VAL A 135 -7.23 11.06 6.35
N ARG A 136 -6.91 11.86 7.34
CA ARG A 136 -7.05 11.52 8.77
C ARG A 136 -8.36 12.05 9.30
N ILE A 137 -9.18 11.18 9.88
CA ILE A 137 -10.44 11.54 10.50
C ILE A 137 -10.33 11.25 11.99
N THR A 138 -10.54 12.27 12.81
CA THR A 138 -10.53 12.18 14.28
C THR A 138 -11.93 12.48 14.81
N ALA A 139 -12.51 11.52 15.52
CA ALA A 139 -13.79 11.69 16.18
C ALA A 139 -13.63 12.31 17.59
N GLU A 140 -14.71 12.90 18.10
CA GLU A 140 -14.79 13.56 19.42
C GLU A 140 -14.35 12.64 20.56
N ASP A 141 -14.54 11.33 20.43
CA ASP A 141 -14.12 10.34 21.44
C ASP A 141 -12.63 9.97 21.37
N GLY A 142 -11.86 10.60 20.47
CA GLY A 142 -10.46 10.35 20.24
C GLY A 142 -10.16 9.19 19.29
N THR A 143 -11.17 8.57 18.69
CA THR A 143 -10.98 7.55 17.66
C THR A 143 -10.40 8.20 16.42
N VAL A 144 -9.31 7.63 15.89
CA VAL A 144 -8.64 8.09 14.66
C VAL A 144 -8.74 7.01 13.60
N GLN A 145 -9.04 7.42 12.37
CA GLN A 145 -9.03 6.55 11.21
C GLN A 145 -8.35 7.24 10.04
N ASP A 146 -7.37 6.56 9.46
CA ASP A 146 -6.60 7.03 8.32
C ASP A 146 -7.04 6.31 7.05
N TYR A 147 -7.11 7.06 5.94
CA TYR A 147 -7.40 6.57 4.60
C TYR A 147 -6.35 7.11 3.64
N GLU A 148 -5.66 6.22 2.94
CA GLU A 148 -4.71 6.62 1.91
C GLU A 148 -5.46 7.24 0.73
N LEU A 149 -4.97 8.37 0.25
CA LEU A 149 -5.43 9.06 -0.94
C LEU A 149 -4.29 9.07 -1.96
N PHE A 150 -4.51 8.46 -3.11
CA PHE A 150 -3.55 8.41 -4.20
C PHE A 150 -4.04 9.23 -5.40
N GLN A 151 -3.11 9.88 -6.10
CA GLN A 151 -3.36 10.50 -7.40
C GLN A 151 -2.32 10.05 -8.41
N TYR A 152 -2.79 9.57 -9.56
CA TYR A 152 -1.92 9.29 -10.70
C TYR A 152 -1.30 10.57 -11.24
N GLY A 153 -0.15 10.45 -11.90
CA GLY A 153 0.50 11.53 -12.60
C GLY A 153 0.43 11.36 -14.11
N GLU A 154 0.73 12.42 -14.86
CA GLU A 154 0.94 12.32 -16.31
C GLU A 154 2.24 11.59 -16.65
N LEU A 155 3.25 11.65 -15.75
CA LEU A 155 4.48 10.90 -15.89
C LEU A 155 4.31 9.50 -15.32
N ALA A 156 4.80 8.51 -16.05
CA ALA A 156 4.83 7.13 -15.57
C ALA A 156 5.73 7.00 -14.34
N ASP A 157 5.29 6.22 -13.35
CA ASP A 157 6.10 5.90 -12.19
C ASP A 157 7.41 5.22 -12.59
N ALA A 158 8.42 5.32 -11.70
CA ALA A 158 9.71 4.70 -11.91
C ALA A 158 9.55 3.18 -12.11
N GLU A 159 10.21 2.66 -13.11
CA GLU A 159 10.24 1.24 -13.41
C GLU A 159 11.68 0.77 -13.65
N VAL A 160 12.02 -0.39 -13.10
CA VAL A 160 13.28 -1.09 -13.36
C VAL A 160 13.00 -2.57 -13.57
N VAL A 161 13.42 -3.08 -14.73
CA VAL A 161 13.22 -4.48 -15.12
C VAL A 161 14.59 -5.08 -15.47
N PRO A 162 15.14 -6.00 -14.65
CA PRO A 162 16.37 -6.68 -14.96
C PRO A 162 16.15 -7.74 -16.06
N ALA A 163 17.15 -7.95 -16.88
CA ALA A 163 17.13 -9.00 -17.90
C ALA A 163 17.29 -10.42 -17.31
N LEU A 164 17.83 -10.52 -16.09
CA LEU A 164 18.04 -11.77 -15.35
C LEU A 164 17.46 -11.64 -13.94
N GLU A 165 16.76 -12.67 -13.48
CA GLU A 165 16.24 -12.75 -12.11
C GLU A 165 17.33 -13.06 -11.06
N SER A 166 18.45 -13.61 -11.49
CA SER A 166 19.63 -13.91 -10.66
C SER A 166 20.89 -13.95 -11.51
N VAL A 167 22.06 -13.76 -10.89
CA VAL A 167 23.36 -13.81 -11.56
C VAL A 167 24.22 -14.88 -10.92
N GLU A 168 24.79 -15.75 -11.74
CA GLU A 168 25.82 -16.71 -11.34
C GLU A 168 27.18 -16.24 -11.87
N ILE A 169 28.19 -16.22 -11.01
CA ILE A 169 29.58 -15.89 -11.35
C ILE A 169 30.44 -17.12 -11.11
N SER A 170 31.37 -17.39 -12.02
CA SER A 170 32.31 -18.50 -11.86
C SER A 170 33.18 -18.31 -10.62
N PHE A 171 33.80 -19.40 -10.13
CA PHE A 171 34.79 -19.32 -9.04
C PHE A 171 36.03 -18.46 -9.41
N GLN A 172 36.31 -18.28 -10.70
CA GLN A 172 37.39 -17.44 -11.20
C GLN A 172 37.06 -15.94 -11.11
N GLY A 173 35.78 -15.59 -10.93
CA GLY A 173 35.33 -14.20 -10.82
C GLY A 173 35.18 -13.52 -12.17
N ASP A 174 35.00 -14.29 -13.26
CA ASP A 174 34.85 -13.73 -14.60
C ASP A 174 33.74 -12.68 -14.64
N PRO A 175 33.95 -11.56 -15.36
CA PRO A 175 32.94 -10.53 -15.49
C PRO A 175 31.63 -11.04 -16.09
N VAL A 176 30.49 -10.63 -15.51
CA VAL A 176 29.16 -10.93 -16.01
C VAL A 176 28.41 -9.63 -16.24
N ASP A 177 27.88 -9.45 -17.43
CA ASP A 177 27.08 -8.31 -17.80
C ASP A 177 25.61 -8.54 -17.40
N LEU A 178 25.06 -7.62 -16.64
CA LEU A 178 23.66 -7.57 -16.24
C LEU A 178 22.98 -6.38 -16.91
N ALA A 179 22.16 -6.66 -17.91
CA ALA A 179 21.32 -5.65 -18.52
C ALA A 179 20.05 -5.41 -17.73
N TYR A 180 19.56 -4.17 -17.72
CA TYR A 180 18.25 -3.80 -17.18
C TYR A 180 17.65 -2.68 -18.02
N THR A 181 16.33 -2.53 -17.97
CA THR A 181 15.62 -1.40 -18.58
C THR A 181 15.01 -0.53 -17.51
N THR A 182 14.96 0.77 -17.77
CA THR A 182 14.31 1.75 -16.90
C THR A 182 13.76 2.90 -17.71
N ASN A 183 12.72 3.55 -17.21
CA ASN A 183 12.17 4.79 -17.75
C ASN A 183 12.75 6.04 -17.08
N MET A 184 13.71 5.89 -16.15
CA MET A 184 14.33 6.98 -15.37
C MET A 184 15.68 7.47 -15.91
N GLY A 185 16.13 6.95 -17.05
CA GLY A 185 17.40 7.34 -17.68
C GLY A 185 18.59 7.19 -16.74
N ASP A 186 19.34 8.27 -16.55
CA ASP A 186 20.57 8.29 -15.74
C ASP A 186 20.33 8.35 -14.21
N LYS A 187 19.08 8.40 -13.77
CA LYS A 187 18.74 8.40 -12.34
C LYS A 187 18.75 6.99 -11.78
N TYR A 188 19.90 6.48 -11.49
CA TYR A 188 20.07 5.14 -10.90
C TYR A 188 21.10 5.15 -9.77
N ALA A 189 20.95 4.17 -8.88
CA ALA A 189 21.94 3.81 -7.86
C ALA A 189 21.96 2.29 -7.71
N TYR A 190 23.06 1.74 -7.21
CA TYR A 190 23.11 0.33 -6.85
C TYR A 190 23.80 0.14 -5.51
N ALA A 191 23.42 -0.91 -4.81
CA ALA A 191 24.00 -1.34 -3.55
C ALA A 191 24.21 -2.86 -3.54
N ILE A 192 25.23 -3.32 -2.81
CA ILE A 192 25.52 -4.74 -2.65
C ILE A 192 25.41 -5.06 -1.15
N ALA A 193 24.53 -6.01 -0.82
CA ALA A 193 24.41 -6.56 0.52
C ALA A 193 24.92 -8.02 0.51
N TYR A 194 25.80 -8.35 1.46
CA TYR A 194 26.37 -9.69 1.57
C TYR A 194 25.55 -10.55 2.54
N GLU A 195 25.59 -11.88 2.36
CA GLU A 195 24.94 -12.82 3.26
C GLU A 195 25.48 -12.66 4.70
N GLU A 196 24.58 -12.73 5.69
CA GLU A 196 24.94 -12.56 7.11
C GLU A 196 26.02 -13.57 7.54
N GLY A 197 27.14 -13.06 8.09
CA GLY A 197 28.29 -13.86 8.48
C GLY A 197 29.18 -14.31 7.32
N GLY A 198 28.89 -13.88 6.09
CA GLY A 198 29.72 -14.08 4.90
C GLY A 198 30.87 -13.07 4.78
N ALA A 199 31.80 -13.33 3.86
CA ALA A 199 32.83 -12.36 3.49
C ALA A 199 32.21 -11.19 2.73
N GLU A 200 32.66 -9.97 3.01
CA GLU A 200 32.24 -8.76 2.33
C GLU A 200 33.29 -8.29 1.31
N GLY A 201 32.88 -7.42 0.38
CA GLY A 201 33.79 -6.73 -0.53
C GLY A 201 34.29 -7.56 -1.73
N TRP A 202 33.83 -8.80 -1.88
CA TRP A 202 34.26 -9.68 -2.96
C TRP A 202 33.59 -9.43 -4.31
N LEU A 203 32.47 -8.77 -4.32
CA LEU A 203 31.69 -8.44 -5.52
C LEU A 203 31.79 -6.95 -5.78
N THR A 204 32.06 -6.59 -7.03
CA THR A 204 32.03 -5.21 -7.51
C THR A 204 31.04 -5.09 -8.66
N ALA A 205 30.38 -3.94 -8.78
CA ALA A 205 29.53 -3.59 -9.89
C ALA A 205 30.04 -2.32 -10.53
N GLU A 206 30.14 -2.29 -11.84
CA GLU A 206 30.55 -1.13 -12.61
C GLU A 206 29.50 -0.81 -13.66
N HIS A 207 29.06 0.45 -13.70
CA HIS A 207 28.12 0.92 -14.72
C HIS A 207 28.85 1.15 -16.05
N ARG A 208 28.34 0.53 -17.13
CA ARG A 208 28.95 0.57 -18.47
C ARG A 208 28.17 1.38 -19.50
N GLY A 209 27.07 2.00 -19.08
CA GLY A 209 26.17 2.76 -19.94
C GLY A 209 24.74 2.58 -19.50
N GLU A 210 23.78 3.23 -20.20
CA GLU A 210 22.36 3.07 -19.85
C GLU A 210 21.94 1.60 -19.80
N GLY A 211 21.42 1.19 -18.64
CA GLY A 211 20.85 -0.14 -18.48
C GLY A 211 21.85 -1.30 -18.46
N LEU A 212 23.13 -1.04 -18.22
CA LEU A 212 24.16 -2.11 -18.19
C LEU A 212 25.08 -1.99 -16.98
N LEU A 213 25.12 -3.04 -16.15
CA LEU A 213 26.09 -3.23 -15.07
C LEU A 213 26.99 -4.39 -15.39
N THR A 214 28.30 -4.25 -15.21
CA THR A 214 29.23 -5.37 -15.23
C THR A 214 29.58 -5.76 -13.79
N LEU A 215 29.28 -6.98 -13.42
CA LEU A 215 29.60 -7.57 -12.12
C LEU A 215 30.90 -8.35 -12.22
N THR A 216 31.83 -8.11 -11.31
CA THR A 216 33.10 -8.81 -11.22
C THR A 216 33.31 -9.28 -9.77
N ALA A 217 33.78 -10.50 -9.60
CA ALA A 217 34.03 -11.04 -8.28
C ALA A 217 35.51 -11.36 -8.10
N GLU A 218 36.02 -11.27 -6.87
CA GLU A 218 37.34 -11.86 -6.55
C GLU A 218 37.31 -13.36 -6.71
N PRO A 219 38.43 -14.03 -7.12
CA PRO A 219 38.50 -15.49 -7.19
C PRO A 219 38.10 -16.15 -5.87
N TRP A 220 37.35 -17.27 -5.97
CA TRP A 220 36.87 -18.03 -4.82
C TRP A 220 37.39 -19.47 -4.84
N ASP A 221 38.33 -19.78 -3.96
CA ASP A 221 39.01 -21.09 -3.91
C ASP A 221 38.34 -22.10 -2.98
N ASP A 222 37.19 -21.76 -2.38
CA ASP A 222 36.43 -22.68 -1.54
C ASP A 222 35.80 -23.79 -2.41
N MET A 223 35.96 -25.06 -1.97
CA MET A 223 35.43 -26.22 -2.67
C MET A 223 34.11 -26.73 -2.08
N GLU A 224 33.71 -26.21 -0.93
CA GLU A 224 32.53 -26.68 -0.20
C GLU A 224 31.34 -25.72 -0.31
N ARG A 225 31.59 -24.42 -0.43
CA ARG A 225 30.54 -23.38 -0.31
C ARG A 225 30.58 -22.39 -1.44
N ASP A 226 29.41 -22.11 -1.98
CA ASP A 226 29.15 -20.92 -2.77
C ASP A 226 29.09 -19.71 -1.85
N ARG A 227 29.37 -18.51 -2.34
CA ARG A 227 29.12 -17.27 -1.61
C ARG A 227 28.05 -16.44 -2.29
N ARG A 228 27.30 -15.67 -1.50
CA ARG A 228 26.07 -15.02 -1.94
C ARG A 228 26.09 -13.56 -1.57
N ALA A 229 25.46 -12.76 -2.43
CA ALA A 229 25.17 -11.36 -2.21
C ALA A 229 23.84 -11.01 -2.87
N THR A 230 23.28 -9.89 -2.50
CA THR A 230 22.12 -9.29 -3.19
C THR A 230 22.56 -7.96 -3.79
N LEU A 231 22.39 -7.81 -5.08
CA LEU A 231 22.54 -6.54 -5.78
C LEU A 231 21.18 -5.86 -5.85
N THR A 232 21.04 -4.69 -5.24
CA THR A 232 19.85 -3.86 -5.36
C THR A 232 20.10 -2.78 -6.40
N ILE A 233 19.30 -2.73 -7.46
CA ILE A 233 19.29 -1.61 -8.42
C ILE A 233 18.12 -0.72 -8.06
N THR A 234 18.38 0.57 -7.85
CA THR A 234 17.36 1.57 -7.56
C THR A 234 17.36 2.61 -8.66
N VAL A 235 16.19 3.00 -9.14
CA VAL A 235 16.01 4.04 -10.17
C VAL A 235 15.02 5.10 -9.70
N GLY A 236 15.16 6.32 -10.22
CA GLY A 236 14.40 7.47 -9.77
C GLY A 236 14.93 8.08 -8.48
N ASP A 237 14.14 8.90 -7.82
CA ASP A 237 14.50 9.59 -6.58
C ASP A 237 13.36 9.55 -5.55
N ASP A 238 13.69 9.88 -4.28
CA ASP A 238 12.73 9.83 -3.16
C ASP A 238 11.70 10.98 -3.21
N GLU A 239 11.95 12.02 -4.00
CA GLU A 239 11.09 13.20 -4.09
C GLU A 239 9.96 13.03 -5.12
N THR A 240 10.17 12.17 -6.12
CA THR A 240 9.23 12.01 -7.23
C THR A 240 8.67 10.59 -7.33
N SER A 241 9.45 9.70 -7.91
CA SER A 241 9.09 8.28 -8.05
C SER A 241 10.37 7.45 -8.00
N LYS A 242 10.31 6.33 -7.30
CA LYS A 242 11.44 5.45 -7.06
C LYS A 242 11.00 3.99 -7.19
N ALA A 243 11.79 3.21 -7.89
CA ALA A 243 11.64 1.77 -7.94
C ALA A 243 12.96 1.08 -7.60
N ALA A 244 12.89 -0.09 -7.02
CA ALA A 244 14.05 -0.90 -6.73
C ALA A 244 13.78 -2.37 -7.05
N VAL A 245 14.83 -3.08 -7.44
CA VAL A 245 14.80 -4.52 -7.68
C VAL A 245 16.02 -5.17 -7.04
N ASP A 246 15.78 -6.27 -6.35
CA ASP A 246 16.81 -7.09 -5.73
C ASP A 246 17.15 -8.28 -6.62
N ILE A 247 18.44 -8.46 -6.90
CA ILE A 247 18.95 -9.50 -7.78
C ILE A 247 19.94 -10.35 -6.98
N PRO A 248 19.60 -11.61 -6.69
CA PRO A 248 20.50 -12.54 -6.05
C PRO A 248 21.74 -12.78 -6.93
N VAL A 249 22.93 -12.69 -6.33
CA VAL A 249 24.20 -12.97 -6.96
C VAL A 249 24.87 -14.12 -6.22
N VAL A 250 25.22 -15.17 -6.95
CA VAL A 250 25.89 -16.36 -6.41
C VAL A 250 27.22 -16.52 -7.11
N GLN A 251 28.31 -16.55 -6.36
CA GLN A 251 29.58 -17.04 -6.90
C GLN A 251 29.77 -18.51 -6.55
N LEU A 252 29.91 -19.30 -7.59
CA LEU A 252 30.02 -20.73 -7.46
C LEU A 252 31.37 -21.13 -6.81
N ARG A 253 31.32 -22.16 -6.00
CA ARG A 253 32.52 -22.80 -5.45
C ARG A 253 33.40 -23.39 -6.55
N LYS A 254 34.66 -23.59 -6.26
CA LYS A 254 35.59 -24.25 -7.14
C LYS A 254 35.23 -25.75 -7.30
N ALA A 255 34.88 -26.16 -8.53
CA ALA A 255 34.62 -27.57 -8.84
C ALA A 255 35.92 -28.34 -9.08
N GLU A 256 36.08 -29.50 -8.44
CA GLU A 256 37.11 -30.46 -8.82
C GLU A 256 36.68 -31.19 -10.10
N TYR A 257 37.48 -31.07 -11.15
CA TYR A 257 37.31 -31.91 -12.34
C TYR A 257 38.07 -33.21 -12.16
N TYR A 258 37.39 -34.30 -11.92
CA TYR A 258 37.98 -35.63 -12.01
C TYR A 258 37.97 -36.07 -13.49
N TYR A 259 39.12 -36.12 -14.09
CA TYR A 259 39.30 -36.84 -15.36
C TYR A 259 39.21 -38.33 -15.10
N VAL A 260 38.12 -38.97 -15.49
CA VAL A 260 38.06 -40.43 -15.55
C VAL A 260 38.69 -40.85 -16.87
N TYR A 261 39.86 -41.45 -16.78
CA TYR A 261 40.56 -42.03 -17.90
C TYR A 261 40.01 -43.42 -18.23
#